data_1a58407f26966fb3b382944934c0e695
#
_entry.id   1a58407f26966fb3b382944934c0e695
#
_cell.length_a   1.000
_cell.length_b   1.000
_cell.length_c   1.000
_cell.angle_alpha   90.00
_cell.angle_beta   90.00
_cell.angle_gamma   90.00
#
_symmetry.space_group_name_H-M   'P 1'
#
loop_
_entity.id
_entity.type
_entity.pdbx_description
1 polymer ?
#
loop_
_entity_poly.entity_id
_entity_poly.type
_entity_poly.pdbx_seq_one_letter_code
_entity_poly.pdbx_strand_id
1 'polypeptide(L)'
;KYNDVAFLKNNGINFYSLQALFWNQLFIPGQQRVGEHNLTQFKVDFNASQNASQKGTSIILNDGKMNYQWIVEPVTNFIREAEAKYSSAVHGVSTLNWDYRNFKKIGSKMFPYYHKITITTPLPKGQKVVTATFELDKLGDNADWESFTTPSTKYEQVSVEDILGKLMQL
;
A
#
# COMPACT_ATOMS: atom_id res chain seq x y z
N LYS A 1 9.34 11.98 -11.67
CA LYS A 1 10.16 10.74 -11.67
C LYS A 1 9.36 9.50 -11.22
N TYR A 2 8.47 9.57 -10.22
CA TYR A 2 7.60 8.45 -9.84
C TYR A 2 6.63 8.06 -10.99
N ASN A 3 6.08 9.04 -11.69
CA ASN A 3 5.19 8.82 -12.83
C ASN A 3 5.91 8.25 -14.08
N ASP A 4 7.23 8.19 -14.05
CA ASP A 4 8.04 7.66 -15.14
C ASP A 4 8.20 6.12 -15.03
N VAL A 5 7.80 5.54 -13.89
CA VAL A 5 7.84 4.09 -13.69
C VAL A 5 6.57 3.46 -14.27
N ALA A 6 6.70 2.92 -15.48
CA ALA A 6 5.58 2.34 -16.23
C ALA A 6 4.81 1.26 -15.44
N PHE A 7 5.50 0.46 -14.63
CA PHE A 7 4.90 -0.57 -13.77
C PHE A 7 3.90 0.04 -12.75
N LEU A 8 4.28 1.09 -12.05
CA LEU A 8 3.42 1.72 -11.04
C LEU A 8 2.23 2.43 -11.70
N LYS A 9 2.48 3.08 -12.84
CA LYS A 9 1.43 3.75 -13.62
C LYS A 9 0.39 2.76 -14.16
N ASN A 10 0.84 1.61 -14.66
CA ASN A 10 -0.05 0.61 -15.26
C ASN A 10 -0.86 -0.19 -14.24
N ASN A 11 -0.43 -0.23 -12.98
CA ASN A 11 -1.11 -0.98 -11.91
C ASN A 11 -2.00 -0.10 -11.01
N GLY A 12 -2.31 1.14 -11.42
CA GLY A 12 -3.25 2.02 -10.70
C GLY A 12 -2.71 2.58 -9.37
N ILE A 13 -1.49 2.21 -8.97
CA ILE A 13 -0.85 2.76 -7.77
C ILE A 13 -0.01 3.95 -8.20
N ASN A 14 -0.49 5.15 -7.96
CA ASN A 14 0.25 6.38 -8.19
C ASN A 14 0.92 6.88 -6.89
N PHE A 15 1.62 8.00 -6.97
CA PHE A 15 2.27 8.61 -5.82
C PHE A 15 1.29 8.86 -4.66
N TYR A 16 0.10 9.36 -4.93
CA TYR A 16 -0.91 9.65 -3.90
C TYR A 16 -1.47 8.40 -3.25
N SER A 17 -1.69 7.33 -4.04
CA SER A 17 -2.12 6.03 -3.51
C SER A 17 -1.06 5.43 -2.60
N LEU A 18 0.22 5.49 -3.01
CA LEU A 18 1.33 5.03 -2.19
C LEU A 18 1.47 5.86 -0.91
N GLN A 19 1.37 7.18 -1.01
CA GLN A 19 1.36 8.06 0.15
C GLN A 19 0.23 7.73 1.11
N ALA A 20 -0.99 7.50 0.61
CA ALA A 20 -2.13 7.13 1.42
C ALA A 20 -1.92 5.78 2.13
N LEU A 21 -1.33 4.78 1.45
CA LEU A 21 -0.96 3.51 2.08
C LEU A 21 0.04 3.73 3.22
N PHE A 22 1.11 4.51 3.03
CA PHE A 22 2.04 4.82 4.12
C PHE A 22 1.38 5.57 5.28
N TRP A 23 0.44 6.48 4.99
CA TRP A 23 -0.27 7.27 6.00
C TRP A 23 -1.48 6.55 6.61
N ASN A 24 -1.69 5.26 6.30
CA ASN A 24 -2.83 4.48 6.79
C ASN A 24 -4.18 5.13 6.43
N GLN A 25 -4.35 5.49 5.17
CA GLN A 25 -5.52 6.19 4.65
C GLN A 25 -6.16 5.44 3.49
N LEU A 26 -7.46 5.66 3.31
CA LEU A 26 -8.17 5.26 2.10
C LEU A 26 -7.69 6.11 0.92
N PHE A 27 -7.73 5.54 -0.27
CA PHE A 27 -7.45 6.27 -1.50
C PHE A 27 -8.40 5.85 -2.62
N ILE A 28 -8.48 6.69 -3.63
CA ILE A 28 -9.07 6.39 -4.93
C ILE A 28 -7.98 6.57 -5.97
N PRO A 29 -7.72 5.56 -6.83
CA PRO A 29 -6.70 5.66 -7.87
C PRO A 29 -6.87 6.92 -8.72
N GLY A 30 -5.76 7.62 -8.97
CA GLY A 30 -5.77 8.86 -9.75
C GLY A 30 -6.19 10.13 -8.99
N GLN A 31 -6.71 10.01 -7.78
CA GLN A 31 -7.11 11.16 -6.96
C GLN A 31 -6.08 11.48 -5.88
N GLN A 32 -5.92 12.76 -5.60
CA GLN A 32 -5.02 13.24 -4.55
C GLN A 32 -5.59 13.03 -3.14
N ARG A 33 -6.92 13.12 -3.01
CA ARG A 33 -7.63 13.00 -1.73
C ARG A 33 -9.00 12.36 -1.95
N VAL A 34 -9.45 11.63 -0.95
CA VAL A 34 -10.84 11.18 -0.85
C VAL A 34 -11.66 12.31 -0.23
N GLY A 35 -12.64 12.82 -0.94
CA GLY A 35 -13.60 13.82 -0.47
C GLY A 35 -14.96 13.19 -0.16
N GLU A 36 -15.87 13.95 0.47
CA GLU A 36 -17.21 13.47 0.83
C GLU A 36 -18.00 12.93 -0.37
N HIS A 37 -17.87 13.58 -1.53
CA HIS A 37 -18.54 13.18 -2.77
C HIS A 37 -18.04 11.82 -3.32
N ASN A 38 -16.90 11.35 -2.85
CA ASN A 38 -16.34 10.06 -3.23
C ASN A 38 -16.78 8.91 -2.34
N LEU A 39 -17.37 9.17 -1.18
CA LEU A 39 -17.68 8.14 -0.19
C LEU A 39 -18.64 7.08 -0.75
N THR A 40 -19.51 7.44 -1.67
CA THR A 40 -20.45 6.53 -2.34
C THR A 40 -19.78 5.49 -3.23
N GLN A 41 -18.51 5.67 -3.58
CA GLN A 41 -17.74 4.70 -4.37
C GLN A 41 -17.26 3.52 -3.51
N PHE A 42 -17.22 3.69 -2.20
CA PHE A 42 -16.83 2.65 -1.28
C PHE A 42 -18.04 1.82 -0.82
N LYS A 43 -17.86 0.52 -0.75
CA LYS A 43 -18.81 -0.40 -0.11
C LYS A 43 -18.27 -0.76 1.27
N VAL A 44 -19.14 -0.71 2.27
CA VAL A 44 -18.78 -1.05 3.66
C VAL A 44 -19.48 -2.34 4.04
N ASP A 45 -18.71 -3.33 4.49
CA ASP A 45 -19.22 -4.59 5.01
C ASP A 45 -18.81 -4.72 6.49
N PHE A 46 -19.79 -4.60 7.37
CA PHE A 46 -19.60 -4.73 8.81
C PHE A 46 -19.47 -6.18 9.27
N ASN A 47 -19.84 -7.17 8.42
CA ASN A 47 -19.85 -8.58 8.74
C ASN A 47 -18.69 -9.35 8.10
N ALA A 48 -17.72 -8.67 7.51
CA ALA A 48 -16.61 -9.26 6.76
C ALA A 48 -15.63 -10.11 7.58
N SER A 49 -15.96 -10.44 8.83
CA SER A 49 -15.16 -11.34 9.67
C SER A 49 -15.43 -12.82 9.30
N GLN A 50 -15.01 -13.24 8.12
CA GLN A 50 -15.11 -14.66 7.73
C GLN A 50 -14.00 -15.54 8.34
N ASN A 51 -12.99 -14.96 8.97
CA ASN A 51 -11.99 -15.70 9.74
C ASN A 51 -11.97 -15.17 11.18
N ALA A 52 -12.09 -16.04 12.15
CA ALA A 52 -12.15 -15.70 13.58
C ALA A 52 -10.97 -14.87 14.13
N SER A 53 -9.89 -14.72 13.37
CA SER A 53 -8.73 -13.90 13.68
C SER A 53 -8.81 -12.46 13.13
N GLN A 54 -9.80 -12.13 12.29
CA GLN A 54 -9.90 -10.84 11.59
C GLN A 54 -11.24 -10.16 11.81
N LYS A 55 -11.60 -9.90 13.07
CA LYS A 55 -12.75 -9.03 13.37
C LYS A 55 -12.44 -7.61 12.92
N GLY A 56 -13.18 -7.08 11.96
CA GLY A 56 -13.02 -5.72 11.46
C GLY A 56 -14.10 -5.35 10.46
N THR A 57 -14.23 -4.05 10.19
CA THR A 57 -15.08 -3.53 9.14
C THR A 57 -14.30 -3.56 7.83
N SER A 58 -14.85 -4.17 6.81
CA SER A 58 -14.27 -4.17 5.47
C SER A 58 -14.78 -2.98 4.67
N ILE A 59 -13.85 -2.20 4.09
CA ILE A 59 -14.15 -1.15 3.13
C ILE A 59 -13.60 -1.61 1.79
N ILE A 60 -14.42 -1.55 0.75
CA ILE A 60 -14.09 -2.10 -0.57
C ILE A 60 -14.28 -1.02 -1.64
N LEU A 61 -13.32 -0.91 -2.55
CA LEU A 61 -13.39 -0.11 -3.76
C LEU A 61 -13.07 -0.99 -4.96
N ASN A 62 -13.99 -1.02 -5.94
CA ASN A 62 -13.77 -1.70 -7.21
C ASN A 62 -13.48 -0.67 -8.30
N ASP A 63 -12.35 -0.83 -8.99
CA ASP A 63 -11.92 0.02 -10.09
C ASP A 63 -11.46 -0.83 -11.28
N GLY A 64 -12.41 -1.22 -12.12
CA GLY A 64 -12.16 -2.04 -13.29
C GLY A 64 -11.56 -3.41 -12.96
N LYS A 65 -10.28 -3.61 -13.30
CA LYS A 65 -9.53 -4.85 -13.03
C LYS A 65 -8.91 -4.88 -11.63
N MET A 66 -8.98 -3.75 -10.92
CA MET A 66 -8.45 -3.60 -9.58
C MET A 66 -9.57 -3.71 -8.55
N ASN A 67 -9.31 -4.44 -7.49
CA ASN A 67 -10.13 -4.47 -6.30
C ASN A 67 -9.27 -4.07 -5.10
N TYR A 68 -9.73 -3.08 -4.35
CA TYR A 68 -9.07 -2.61 -3.13
C TYR A 68 -9.94 -2.95 -1.94
N GLN A 69 -9.30 -3.42 -0.87
CA GLN A 69 -9.97 -3.72 0.39
C GLN A 69 -9.14 -3.20 1.55
N TRP A 70 -9.80 -2.58 2.51
CA TRP A 70 -9.19 -2.16 3.77
C TRP A 70 -9.94 -2.79 4.92
N ILE A 71 -9.23 -3.40 5.84
CA ILE A 71 -9.78 -3.94 7.08
C ILE A 71 -9.52 -2.94 8.20
N VAL A 72 -10.59 -2.35 8.70
CA VAL A 72 -10.57 -1.32 9.75
C VAL A 72 -10.90 -1.97 11.09
N GLU A 73 -10.08 -1.71 12.08
CA GLU A 73 -10.30 -2.16 13.46
C GLU A 73 -11.41 -1.31 14.11
N PRO A 74 -12.50 -1.91 14.62
CA PRO A 74 -13.69 -1.16 15.04
C PRO A 74 -13.49 -0.23 16.23
N VAL A 75 -12.54 -0.53 17.11
CA VAL A 75 -12.31 0.24 18.34
C VAL A 75 -11.46 1.48 18.06
N THR A 76 -10.39 1.32 17.28
CA THR A 76 -9.42 2.39 17.01
C THR A 76 -9.70 3.14 15.72
N ASN A 77 -10.50 2.56 14.82
CA ASN A 77 -10.72 3.02 13.45
C ASN A 77 -9.44 3.06 12.59
N PHE A 78 -8.38 2.34 12.99
CA PHE A 78 -7.17 2.24 12.19
C PHE A 78 -7.33 1.14 11.14
N ILE A 79 -6.79 1.37 9.96
CA ILE A 79 -6.64 0.32 8.96
C ILE A 79 -5.57 -0.65 9.45
N ARG A 80 -5.95 -1.90 9.68
CA ARG A 80 -5.02 -2.96 10.07
C ARG A 80 -4.36 -3.61 8.88
N GLU A 81 -5.09 -3.69 7.77
CA GLU A 81 -4.65 -4.31 6.54
C GLU A 81 -5.25 -3.58 5.33
N ALA A 82 -4.45 -3.36 4.31
CA ALA A 82 -4.90 -2.92 2.99
C ALA A 82 -4.49 -3.96 1.95
N GLU A 83 -5.42 -4.32 1.08
CA GLU A 83 -5.18 -5.24 -0.02
C GLU A 83 -5.50 -4.57 -1.35
N ALA A 84 -4.66 -4.79 -2.36
CA ALA A 84 -4.96 -4.48 -3.75
C ALA A 84 -4.85 -5.77 -4.57
N LYS A 85 -5.92 -6.14 -5.28
CA LYS A 85 -5.98 -7.28 -6.19
C LYS A 85 -6.07 -6.80 -7.63
N TYR A 86 -5.18 -7.29 -8.47
CA TYR A 86 -5.26 -7.14 -9.91
C TYR A 86 -5.67 -8.46 -10.54
N SER A 87 -6.77 -8.46 -11.29
CA SER A 87 -7.29 -9.65 -11.97
C SER A 87 -7.02 -9.57 -13.48
N SER A 88 -6.29 -10.55 -13.99
CA SER A 88 -5.98 -10.68 -15.42
C SER A 88 -6.45 -12.05 -15.92
N ALA A 89 -7.17 -12.06 -17.05
CA ALA A 89 -7.60 -13.30 -17.69
C ALA A 89 -6.41 -14.15 -18.20
N VAL A 90 -5.27 -13.52 -18.48
CA VAL A 90 -4.08 -14.18 -19.03
C VAL A 90 -3.08 -14.57 -17.94
N HIS A 91 -2.90 -13.69 -16.94
CA HIS A 91 -1.84 -13.83 -15.94
C HIS A 91 -2.34 -14.24 -14.55
N GLY A 92 -3.67 -14.44 -14.40
CA GLY A 92 -4.26 -14.76 -13.09
C GLY A 92 -4.37 -13.54 -12.17
N VAL A 93 -4.39 -13.78 -10.86
CA VAL A 93 -4.61 -12.76 -9.84
C VAL A 93 -3.30 -12.44 -9.12
N SER A 94 -2.87 -11.19 -9.20
CA SER A 94 -1.76 -10.65 -8.39
C SER A 94 -2.31 -9.86 -7.21
N THR A 95 -1.69 -10.00 -6.04
CA THR A 95 -2.10 -9.29 -4.83
C THR A 95 -0.95 -8.51 -4.22
N LEU A 96 -1.29 -7.36 -3.65
CA LEU A 96 -0.44 -6.61 -2.75
C LEU A 96 -1.18 -6.53 -1.41
N ASN A 97 -0.57 -7.06 -0.34
CA ASN A 97 -1.07 -6.93 1.03
C ASN A 97 -0.15 -6.02 1.82
N TRP A 98 -0.74 -5.14 2.61
CA TRP A 98 -0.02 -4.19 3.45
C TRP A 98 -0.57 -4.25 4.87
N ASP A 99 0.19 -4.86 5.78
CA ASP A 99 -0.13 -4.95 7.20
C ASP A 99 0.45 -3.78 7.96
N TYR A 100 -0.33 -3.25 8.91
CA TYR A 100 0.05 -2.13 9.78
C TYR A 100 0.01 -2.54 11.24
N ARG A 101 1.02 -2.13 12.00
CA ARG A 101 1.09 -2.36 13.45
C ARG A 101 1.81 -1.20 14.14
N ASN A 102 1.82 -1.26 15.47
CA ASN A 102 2.63 -0.39 16.31
C ASN A 102 2.35 1.10 16.06
N PHE A 103 1.08 1.49 16.17
CA PHE A 103 0.65 2.86 15.99
C PHE A 103 1.16 3.75 17.13
N LYS A 104 1.82 4.85 16.79
CA LYS A 104 2.31 5.87 17.72
C LYS A 104 1.87 7.25 17.29
N LYS A 105 1.78 8.15 18.25
CA LYS A 105 1.38 9.53 18.01
C LYS A 105 2.53 10.34 17.41
N ILE A 106 2.25 11.06 16.31
CA ILE A 106 3.13 12.06 15.70
C ILE A 106 2.32 13.35 15.58
N GLY A 107 2.71 14.38 16.31
CA GLY A 107 1.90 15.59 16.39
C GLY A 107 0.48 15.28 16.90
N SER A 108 -0.53 15.58 16.09
CA SER A 108 -1.95 15.30 16.40
C SER A 108 -2.47 14.00 15.79
N LYS A 109 -1.66 13.25 15.03
CA LYS A 109 -2.09 12.06 14.27
C LYS A 109 -1.44 10.79 14.81
N MET A 110 -2.13 9.67 14.61
CA MET A 110 -1.56 8.35 14.82
C MET A 110 -0.95 7.84 13.51
N PHE A 111 0.23 7.24 13.62
CA PHE A 111 0.98 6.72 12.47
C PHE A 111 1.49 5.31 12.76
N PRO A 112 1.39 4.35 11.82
CA PRO A 112 1.94 3.03 12.00
C PRO A 112 3.48 3.06 11.92
N TYR A 113 4.14 2.48 12.89
CA TYR A 113 5.61 2.35 12.92
C TYR A 113 6.09 1.03 12.33
N TYR A 114 5.18 0.11 12.09
CA TYR A 114 5.45 -1.16 11.45
C TYR A 114 4.61 -1.31 10.19
N HIS A 115 5.26 -1.59 9.07
CA HIS A 115 4.65 -1.88 7.79
C HIS A 115 5.23 -3.18 7.24
N LYS A 116 4.37 -4.12 6.87
CA LYS A 116 4.77 -5.31 6.13
C LYS A 116 4.01 -5.34 4.81
N ILE A 117 4.75 -5.35 3.73
CA ILE A 117 4.21 -5.38 2.36
C ILE A 117 4.51 -6.75 1.78
N THR A 118 3.49 -7.45 1.31
CA THR A 118 3.63 -8.75 0.65
C THR A 118 3.01 -8.65 -0.75
N ILE A 119 3.79 -8.94 -1.77
CA ILE A 119 3.34 -9.00 -3.16
C ILE A 119 3.34 -10.46 -3.57
N THR A 120 2.21 -10.95 -4.06
CA THR A 120 2.06 -12.29 -4.61
C THR A 120 1.69 -12.19 -6.07
N THR A 121 2.46 -12.85 -6.93
CA THR A 121 2.23 -12.89 -8.37
C THR A 121 2.19 -14.33 -8.85
N PRO A 122 1.17 -14.74 -9.62
CA PRO A 122 1.11 -16.08 -10.19
C PRO A 122 2.19 -16.25 -11.24
N LEU A 123 2.73 -17.47 -11.31
CA LEU A 123 3.67 -17.93 -12.33
C LEU A 123 3.05 -19.13 -13.03
N PRO A 124 3.55 -19.54 -14.22
CA PRO A 124 3.10 -20.76 -14.92
C PRO A 124 3.20 -22.02 -14.06
N LYS A 125 4.15 -22.05 -13.13
CA LYS A 125 4.33 -23.13 -12.15
C LYS A 125 4.42 -22.52 -10.74
N GLY A 126 3.27 -22.36 -10.07
CA GLY A 126 3.20 -21.86 -8.71
C GLY A 126 2.98 -20.35 -8.58
N GLN A 127 3.59 -19.74 -7.59
CA GLN A 127 3.49 -18.30 -7.33
C GLN A 127 4.81 -17.74 -6.82
N LYS A 128 5.07 -16.47 -7.10
CA LYS A 128 6.16 -15.71 -6.50
C LYS A 128 5.62 -14.84 -5.38
N VAL A 129 6.29 -14.87 -4.23
CA VAL A 129 5.96 -14.03 -3.07
C VAL A 129 7.18 -13.20 -2.72
N VAL A 130 7.00 -11.88 -2.65
CA VAL A 130 8.04 -10.93 -2.21
C VAL A 130 7.49 -10.20 -0.99
N THR A 131 8.29 -10.13 0.07
CA THR A 131 7.92 -9.44 1.31
C THR A 131 8.97 -8.39 1.65
N ALA A 132 8.50 -7.17 1.99
CA ALA A 132 9.30 -6.10 2.56
C ALA A 132 8.72 -5.69 3.91
N THR A 133 9.59 -5.44 4.88
CA THR A 133 9.20 -4.97 6.22
C THR A 133 9.93 -3.68 6.53
N PHE A 134 9.19 -2.67 7.01
CA PHE A 134 9.72 -1.40 7.47
C PHE A 134 9.37 -1.23 8.95
N GLU A 135 10.37 -1.07 9.77
CA GLU A 135 10.24 -0.69 11.17
C GLU A 135 10.85 0.68 11.36
N LEU A 136 10.03 1.62 11.86
CA LEU A 136 10.43 3.01 12.03
C LEU A 136 10.76 3.26 13.49
N ASP A 137 11.97 3.74 13.76
CA ASP A 137 12.41 4.02 15.12
C ASP A 137 11.99 5.41 15.59
N LYS A 138 12.23 6.42 14.74
CA LYS A 138 11.98 7.83 15.07
C LYS A 138 11.32 8.52 13.88
N LEU A 139 10.17 9.12 14.15
CA LEU A 139 9.52 10.06 13.25
C LEU A 139 9.31 11.36 14.00
N GLY A 140 9.59 12.48 13.37
CA GLY A 140 9.36 13.82 13.89
C GLY A 140 8.49 14.61 12.94
N ASP A 141 7.86 15.63 13.46
CA ASP A 141 7.08 16.63 12.71
C ASP A 141 7.83 17.96 12.56
N ASN A 142 9.13 17.98 12.84
CA ASN A 142 9.97 19.16 12.70
C ASN A 142 10.10 19.54 11.23
N ALA A 143 9.88 20.81 10.94
CA ALA A 143 9.99 21.37 9.59
C ALA A 143 11.46 21.54 9.11
N ASP A 144 12.44 21.33 9.99
CA ASP A 144 13.84 21.70 9.76
C ASP A 144 14.70 20.59 9.12
N TRP A 145 14.08 19.52 8.65
CA TRP A 145 14.86 18.48 7.99
C TRP A 145 15.04 18.76 6.49
N GLU A 146 16.20 18.43 5.98
CA GLU A 146 16.51 18.62 4.56
C GLU A 146 15.57 17.76 3.68
N SER A 147 14.86 18.42 2.76
CA SER A 147 13.98 17.75 1.80
C SER A 147 14.71 17.06 0.65
N PHE A 148 16.04 17.22 0.59
CA PHE A 148 16.90 16.61 -0.42
C PHE A 148 17.98 15.78 0.26
N THR A 149 18.13 14.55 -0.20
CA THR A 149 19.26 13.69 0.18
C THR A 149 20.24 13.65 -0.99
N THR A 150 21.48 14.06 -0.74
CA THR A 150 22.57 13.82 -1.69
C THR A 150 23.16 12.45 -1.37
N PRO A 151 22.97 11.44 -2.24
CA PRO A 151 23.57 10.12 -2.02
C PRO A 151 25.10 10.24 -1.93
N SER A 152 25.70 9.50 -1.01
CA SER A 152 27.14 9.38 -0.93
C SER A 152 27.69 8.76 -2.23
N THR A 153 28.91 9.13 -2.62
CA THR A 153 29.62 8.55 -3.78
C THR A 153 29.85 7.04 -3.68
N LYS A 154 29.56 6.44 -2.51
CA LYS A 154 29.58 4.98 -2.31
C LYS A 154 28.39 4.26 -2.93
N TYR A 155 27.33 4.98 -3.29
CA TYR A 155 26.11 4.41 -3.87
C TYR A 155 26.07 4.71 -5.37
N GLU A 156 25.79 3.68 -6.14
CA GLU A 156 25.53 3.80 -7.56
C GLU A 156 24.03 4.02 -7.78
N GLN A 157 23.69 4.94 -8.67
CA GLN A 157 22.30 5.15 -9.06
C GLN A 157 21.87 4.00 -9.97
N VAL A 158 20.88 3.23 -9.53
CA VAL A 158 20.25 2.19 -10.35
C VAL A 158 18.82 2.62 -10.71
N SER A 159 18.33 2.16 -11.85
CA SER A 159 16.94 2.40 -12.24
C SER A 159 15.98 1.54 -11.42
N VAL A 160 14.74 1.98 -11.29
CA VAL A 160 13.70 1.18 -10.62
C VAL A 160 13.40 -0.08 -11.43
N GLU A 161 13.52 0.00 -12.75
CA GLU A 161 13.38 -1.11 -13.68
C GLU A 161 14.44 -2.18 -13.44
N ASP A 162 15.69 -1.78 -13.19
CA ASP A 162 16.79 -2.72 -12.88
C ASP A 162 16.56 -3.42 -11.55
N ILE A 163 16.06 -2.68 -10.54
CA ILE A 163 15.71 -3.25 -9.22
C ILE A 163 14.58 -4.24 -9.39
N LEU A 164 13.50 -3.85 -10.06
CA LEU A 164 12.35 -4.71 -10.29
C LEU A 164 12.73 -5.93 -11.16
N GLY A 165 13.55 -5.71 -12.19
CA GLY A 165 14.07 -6.78 -13.04
C GLY A 165 14.87 -7.82 -12.25
N LYS A 166 15.76 -7.38 -11.35
CA LYS A 166 16.51 -8.26 -10.45
C LYS A 166 15.61 -8.99 -9.46
N LEU A 167 14.63 -8.29 -8.87
CA LEU A 167 13.66 -8.92 -7.97
C LEU A 167 12.76 -9.93 -8.68
N MET A 168 12.52 -9.76 -9.98
CA MET A 168 11.70 -10.67 -10.76
C MET A 168 12.51 -11.85 -11.34
N GLN A 169 13.84 -11.80 -11.34
CA GLN A 169 14.73 -12.89 -11.76
C GLN A 169 15.16 -13.81 -10.61
N LEU A 170 14.98 -13.37 -9.37
CA LEU A 170 15.19 -14.19 -8.16
C LEU A 170 13.99 -15.08 -7.91
#